data_ecc306d6b142195db20ea7cc94247df2
#
_entry.id   ecc306d6b142195db20ea7cc94247df2
#
_cell.length_a   1.000
_cell.length_b   1.000
_cell.length_c   1.000
_cell.angle_alpha   90.00
_cell.angle_beta   90.00
_cell.angle_gamma   90.00
#
_symmetry.space_group_name_H-M   'P 1'
#
loop_
_entity.id
_entity.type
_entity.pdbx_description
1 polymer ?
#
loop_
_entity_poly.entity_id
_entity_poly.type
_entity_poly.pdbx_seq_one_letter_code
_entity_poly.pdbx_strand_id
1 'polypeptide(L)'
;LSGIPVWSWDNWMKDKDRSGLVPFDLHIHDIDFMVSVFGAPKTVMSRRAGSESQDAVHALYEHDGFFITCDSAWYNCDYPFAASFRFQFEKGVVEYTGGVLHVYEEGGTSRVITPGIEDGEAHENGLGLPSSSGYENEIKYFVHCVLENQPTSRVPEEELKTVLSILRRL
;
A
#
# COMPACT_ATOMS: atom_id res chain seq x y z
N LEU A 1 -7.31 -1.83 4.06
CA LEU A 1 -8.70 -1.90 4.55
C LEU A 1 -9.05 -0.65 5.34
N SER A 2 -10.24 -0.10 5.18
CA SER A 2 -10.73 1.03 5.97
C SER A 2 -12.25 1.10 6.00
N GLY A 3 -12.81 1.97 6.84
CA GLY A 3 -14.18 2.44 6.69
C GLY A 3 -14.32 3.29 5.42
N ILE A 4 -15.54 3.42 4.92
CA ILE A 4 -15.83 4.28 3.76
C ILE A 4 -15.45 5.74 4.08
N PRO A 5 -14.78 6.49 3.16
CA PRO A 5 -14.29 7.84 3.44
C PRO A 5 -15.41 8.88 3.48
N VAL A 6 -16.08 8.98 4.62
CA VAL A 6 -17.17 9.96 4.86
C VAL A 6 -16.67 11.39 5.08
N TRP A 7 -15.38 11.57 5.31
CA TRP A 7 -14.71 12.83 5.54
C TRP A 7 -14.46 13.65 4.27
N SER A 8 -14.59 13.02 3.09
CA SER A 8 -14.27 13.68 1.84
C SER A 8 -15.26 14.80 1.52
N TRP A 9 -14.74 15.99 1.17
CA TRP A 9 -15.56 17.13 0.77
C TRP A 9 -16.44 16.75 -0.42
N ASP A 10 -17.74 17.13 -0.38
CA ASP A 10 -18.71 16.80 -1.43
C ASP A 10 -18.81 15.30 -1.74
N ASN A 11 -18.41 14.44 -0.82
CA ASN A 11 -18.39 12.98 -0.99
C ASN A 11 -17.70 12.48 -2.26
N TRP A 12 -16.74 13.24 -2.81
CA TRP A 12 -16.10 12.92 -4.09
C TRP A 12 -15.40 11.55 -4.09
N MET A 13 -14.94 11.09 -2.94
CA MET A 13 -14.32 9.75 -2.82
C MET A 13 -15.32 8.62 -3.12
N LYS A 14 -16.61 8.82 -2.87
CA LYS A 14 -17.67 7.84 -3.14
C LYS A 14 -18.15 7.86 -4.59
N ASP A 15 -17.75 8.85 -5.35
CA ASP A 15 -18.09 8.99 -6.76
C ASP A 15 -17.09 8.20 -7.60
N LYS A 16 -17.58 7.13 -8.25
CA LYS A 16 -16.75 6.21 -9.05
C LYS A 16 -16.01 6.94 -10.18
N ASP A 17 -16.66 7.91 -10.82
CA ASP A 17 -16.09 8.60 -11.97
C ASP A 17 -15.04 9.64 -11.55
N ARG A 18 -15.05 10.06 -10.28
CA ARG A 18 -14.12 11.03 -9.72
C ARG A 18 -12.93 10.36 -9.01
N SER A 19 -13.18 9.32 -8.22
CA SER A 19 -12.15 8.68 -7.39
C SER A 19 -11.65 7.35 -7.93
N GLY A 20 -12.46 6.63 -8.72
CA GLY A 20 -12.19 5.24 -9.08
C GLY A 20 -12.43 4.23 -7.95
N LEU A 21 -12.79 4.72 -6.73
CA LEU A 21 -13.07 3.95 -5.52
C LEU A 21 -11.84 3.16 -5.01
N VAL A 22 -12.07 2.04 -4.33
CA VAL A 22 -11.03 1.21 -3.68
C VAL A 22 -9.82 0.88 -4.56
N PRO A 23 -9.94 0.56 -5.86
CA PRO A 23 -8.78 0.31 -6.68
C PRO A 23 -7.78 1.47 -6.71
N PHE A 24 -8.26 2.70 -6.78
CA PHE A 24 -7.42 3.90 -6.91
C PHE A 24 -7.13 4.59 -5.56
N ASP A 25 -7.85 4.26 -4.49
CA ASP A 25 -7.61 4.82 -3.16
C ASP A 25 -6.74 3.90 -2.29
N LEU A 26 -7.03 2.62 -2.23
CA LEU A 26 -6.34 1.66 -1.37
C LEU A 26 -5.45 0.68 -2.15
N HIS A 27 -6.02 0.01 -3.14
CA HIS A 27 -5.34 -1.09 -3.83
C HIS A 27 -4.13 -0.65 -4.65
N ILE A 28 -4.11 0.60 -5.10
CA ILE A 28 -2.95 1.20 -5.77
C ILE A 28 -1.67 1.10 -4.92
N HIS A 29 -1.78 1.28 -3.61
CA HIS A 29 -0.64 1.18 -2.68
C HIS A 29 -0.12 -0.25 -2.56
N ASP A 30 -1.02 -1.24 -2.57
CA ASP A 30 -0.64 -2.66 -2.55
C ASP A 30 0.08 -3.05 -3.84
N ILE A 31 -0.43 -2.58 -5.00
CA ILE A 31 0.18 -2.83 -6.31
C ILE A 31 1.55 -2.15 -6.41
N ASP A 32 1.64 -0.89 -5.99
CA ASP A 32 2.88 -0.12 -6.03
C ASP A 32 3.96 -0.81 -5.20
N PHE A 33 3.64 -1.21 -3.97
CA PHE A 33 4.52 -1.96 -3.11
C PHE A 33 4.94 -3.30 -3.72
N MET A 34 4.00 -4.06 -4.28
CA MET A 34 4.28 -5.32 -4.96
C MET A 34 5.22 -5.13 -6.16
N VAL A 35 4.93 -4.15 -7.01
CA VAL A 35 5.73 -3.89 -8.22
C VAL A 35 7.13 -3.40 -7.86
N SER A 36 7.25 -2.56 -6.85
CA SER A 36 8.54 -2.05 -6.35
C SER A 36 9.43 -3.17 -5.79
N VAL A 37 8.86 -4.16 -5.11
CA VAL A 37 9.63 -5.25 -4.47
C VAL A 37 9.87 -6.43 -5.40
N PHE A 38 8.87 -6.81 -6.20
CA PHE A 38 8.86 -8.06 -6.95
C PHE A 38 8.80 -7.88 -8.48
N GLY A 39 8.62 -6.64 -8.94
CA GLY A 39 8.43 -6.34 -10.36
C GLY A 39 7.01 -6.63 -10.86
N ALA A 40 6.82 -6.51 -12.18
CA ALA A 40 5.53 -6.73 -12.82
C ALA A 40 5.09 -8.20 -12.76
N PRO A 41 3.83 -8.49 -12.38
CA PRO A 41 3.28 -9.84 -12.44
C PRO A 41 3.05 -10.27 -13.89
N LYS A 42 3.13 -11.59 -14.17
CA LYS A 42 2.81 -12.16 -15.49
C LYS A 42 1.32 -12.13 -15.77
N THR A 43 0.53 -12.53 -14.79
CA THR A 43 -0.94 -12.53 -14.89
C THR A 43 -1.57 -11.85 -13.70
N VAL A 44 -2.74 -11.28 -13.94
CA VAL A 44 -3.58 -10.63 -12.92
C VAL A 44 -4.97 -11.20 -13.03
N MET A 45 -5.47 -11.75 -11.96
CA MET A 45 -6.87 -12.18 -11.80
C MET A 45 -7.48 -11.41 -10.64
N SER A 46 -8.67 -10.87 -10.84
CA SER A 46 -9.35 -10.09 -9.80
C SER A 46 -10.83 -10.37 -9.72
N ARG A 47 -11.39 -10.05 -8.58
CA ARG A 47 -12.84 -9.92 -8.35
C ARG A 47 -13.09 -8.65 -7.60
N ARG A 48 -14.09 -7.92 -8.03
CA ARG A 48 -14.56 -6.71 -7.38
C ARG A 48 -16.02 -6.87 -7.02
N ALA A 49 -16.40 -6.46 -5.84
CA ALA A 49 -17.77 -6.41 -5.37
C ALA A 49 -17.99 -5.11 -4.61
N GLY A 50 -19.07 -4.42 -4.92
CA GLY A 50 -19.37 -3.14 -4.29
C GLY A 50 -20.81 -2.71 -4.46
N SER A 51 -21.17 -1.68 -3.73
CA SER A 51 -22.43 -0.97 -3.76
C SER A 51 -22.16 0.51 -3.51
N GLU A 52 -23.20 1.33 -3.39
CA GLU A 52 -23.05 2.76 -3.05
C GLU A 52 -22.35 3.01 -1.68
N SER A 53 -22.36 2.01 -0.80
CA SER A 53 -21.85 2.14 0.58
C SER A 53 -20.62 1.29 0.91
N GLN A 54 -20.15 0.50 -0.02
CA GLN A 54 -18.97 -0.35 0.18
C GLN A 54 -18.34 -0.73 -1.16
N ASP A 55 -17.04 -0.98 -1.18
CA ASP A 55 -16.32 -1.47 -2.35
C ASP A 55 -15.17 -2.37 -1.89
N ALA A 56 -14.93 -3.45 -2.61
CA ALA A 56 -13.88 -4.41 -2.29
C ALA A 56 -13.25 -4.99 -3.55
N VAL A 57 -11.95 -5.15 -3.51
CA VAL A 57 -11.14 -5.82 -4.54
C VAL A 57 -10.39 -6.97 -3.88
N HIS A 58 -10.45 -8.14 -4.51
CA HIS A 58 -9.61 -9.28 -4.23
C HIS A 58 -8.84 -9.64 -5.50
N ALA A 59 -7.53 -9.68 -5.43
CA ALA A 59 -6.69 -9.92 -6.60
C ALA A 59 -5.61 -10.96 -6.33
N LEU A 60 -5.29 -11.72 -7.39
CA LEU A 60 -4.18 -12.67 -7.46
C LEU A 60 -3.22 -12.22 -8.56
N TYR A 61 -1.97 -12.07 -8.20
CA TYR A 61 -0.85 -11.69 -9.05
C TYR A 61 0.13 -12.85 -9.16
N GLU A 62 0.28 -13.42 -10.36
CA GLU A 62 1.19 -14.53 -10.59
C GLU A 62 2.55 -14.04 -11.10
N HIS A 63 3.60 -14.52 -10.49
CA HIS A 63 5.00 -14.32 -10.86
C HIS A 63 5.67 -15.66 -11.24
N ASP A 64 6.95 -15.61 -11.58
CA ASP A 64 7.72 -16.83 -11.81
C ASP A 64 8.00 -17.55 -10.49
N GLY A 65 7.31 -18.69 -10.28
CA GLY A 65 7.53 -19.56 -9.12
C GLY A 65 6.81 -19.15 -7.84
N PHE A 66 6.06 -18.04 -7.83
CA PHE A 66 5.25 -17.61 -6.68
C PHE A 66 4.03 -16.79 -7.11
N PHE A 67 3.17 -16.50 -6.17
CA PHE A 67 2.02 -15.61 -6.37
C PHE A 67 1.82 -14.72 -5.16
N ILE A 68 1.12 -13.61 -5.36
CA ILE A 68 0.73 -12.65 -4.34
C ILE A 68 -0.79 -12.48 -4.38
N THR A 69 -1.43 -12.48 -3.22
CA THR A 69 -2.84 -12.11 -3.08
C THR A 69 -2.94 -10.78 -2.35
N CYS A 70 -3.80 -9.89 -2.84
CA CYS A 70 -4.09 -8.62 -2.20
C CYS A 70 -5.58 -8.44 -2.00
N ASP A 71 -5.95 -7.94 -0.84
CA ASP A 71 -7.33 -7.62 -0.45
C ASP A 71 -7.42 -6.16 -0.04
N SER A 72 -8.28 -5.40 -0.70
CA SER A 72 -8.55 -4.01 -0.36
C SER A 72 -10.04 -3.77 -0.28
N ALA A 73 -10.50 -3.10 0.76
CA ALA A 73 -11.92 -2.87 0.94
C ALA A 73 -12.23 -1.60 1.74
N TRP A 74 -13.34 -0.96 1.39
CA TRP A 74 -14.07 -0.03 2.23
C TRP A 74 -15.30 -0.71 2.83
N TYR A 75 -15.44 -0.64 4.13
CA TYR A 75 -16.57 -1.18 4.87
C TYR A 75 -17.56 -0.08 5.23
N ASN A 76 -18.85 -0.37 5.15
CA ASN A 76 -19.91 0.55 5.57
C ASN A 76 -20.06 0.57 7.10
N CYS A 77 -18.97 0.87 7.79
CA CYS A 77 -18.90 1.02 9.24
C CYS A 77 -17.65 1.81 9.60
N ASP A 78 -17.55 2.20 10.87
CA ASP A 78 -16.35 2.83 11.43
C ASP A 78 -15.25 1.77 11.64
N TYR A 79 -14.67 1.32 10.53
CA TYR A 79 -13.56 0.37 10.53
C TYR A 79 -12.25 1.15 10.51
N PRO A 80 -11.33 0.91 11.45
CA PRO A 80 -10.05 1.59 11.48
C PRO A 80 -9.23 1.26 10.24
N PHE A 81 -8.41 2.23 9.78
CA PHE A 81 -7.45 1.95 8.73
C PHE A 81 -6.50 0.82 9.15
N ALA A 82 -6.35 -0.19 8.30
CA ALA A 82 -5.47 -1.32 8.53
C ALA A 82 -4.70 -1.66 7.25
N ALA A 83 -3.37 -1.65 7.35
CA ALA A 83 -2.46 -2.15 6.32
C ALA A 83 -1.61 -3.26 6.93
N SER A 84 -1.50 -4.37 6.23
CA SER A 84 -0.68 -5.50 6.67
C SER A 84 -0.20 -6.31 5.46
N PHE A 85 0.91 -7.02 5.63
CA PHE A 85 1.34 -8.01 4.66
C PHE A 85 2.03 -9.18 5.35
N ARG A 86 2.11 -10.32 4.65
CA ARG A 86 2.88 -11.49 5.05
C ARG A 86 3.55 -12.10 3.82
N PHE A 87 4.86 -12.21 3.88
CA PHE A 87 5.66 -12.89 2.86
C PHE A 87 6.26 -14.17 3.43
N GLN A 88 6.03 -15.27 2.72
CA GLN A 88 6.61 -16.57 3.04
C GLN A 88 7.80 -16.81 2.12
N PHE A 89 8.95 -17.05 2.72
CA PHE A 89 10.19 -17.42 2.05
C PHE A 89 10.58 -18.88 2.40
N GLU A 90 11.55 -19.46 1.70
CA GLU A 90 12.03 -20.82 1.99
C GLU A 90 12.53 -20.98 3.44
N LYS A 91 13.13 -19.93 4.01
CA LYS A 91 13.79 -19.95 5.33
C LYS A 91 13.12 -19.07 6.37
N GLY A 92 11.91 -18.61 6.12
CA GLY A 92 11.23 -17.78 7.10
C GLY A 92 10.00 -17.08 6.60
N VAL A 93 9.45 -16.26 7.48
CA VAL A 93 8.26 -15.42 7.21
C VAL A 93 8.57 -14.00 7.65
N VAL A 94 8.16 -13.05 6.83
CA VAL A 94 8.14 -11.63 7.19
C VAL A 94 6.69 -11.18 7.23
N GLU A 95 6.28 -10.63 8.35
CA GLU A 95 4.91 -10.16 8.57
C GLU A 95 4.90 -8.73 9.11
N TYR A 96 4.14 -7.87 8.46
CA TYR A 96 3.88 -6.52 8.95
C TYR A 96 2.42 -6.43 9.40
N THR A 97 2.21 -6.06 10.65
CA THR A 97 0.88 -5.86 11.23
C THR A 97 0.96 -4.88 12.40
N GLY A 98 -0.05 -4.03 12.55
CA GLY A 98 -0.11 -3.08 13.66
C GLY A 98 1.09 -2.12 13.74
N GLY A 99 1.71 -1.75 12.62
CA GLY A 99 2.88 -0.87 12.59
C GLY A 99 4.21 -1.54 12.89
N VAL A 100 4.23 -2.87 13.07
CA VAL A 100 5.40 -3.65 13.49
C VAL A 100 5.74 -4.70 12.45
N LEU A 101 7.03 -4.85 12.16
CA LEU A 101 7.55 -5.88 11.28
C LEU A 101 8.11 -7.03 12.13
N HIS A 102 7.54 -8.21 11.94
CA HIS A 102 8.01 -9.46 12.54
C HIS A 102 8.77 -10.27 11.51
N VAL A 103 9.94 -10.77 11.90
CA VAL A 103 10.76 -11.65 11.05
C VAL A 103 10.93 -12.97 11.83
N TYR A 104 10.46 -14.07 11.23
CA TYR A 104 10.58 -15.42 11.76
C TYR A 104 11.54 -16.20 10.86
N GLU A 105 12.63 -16.70 11.43
CA GLU A 105 13.69 -17.39 10.71
C GLU A 105 13.71 -18.89 11.01
N GLU A 106 14.21 -19.67 10.07
CA GLU A 106 14.49 -21.10 10.27
C GLU A 106 15.38 -21.29 11.53
N GLY A 107 15.08 -22.30 12.36
CA GLY A 107 15.80 -22.55 13.62
C GLY A 107 15.20 -21.90 14.85
N GLY A 108 14.05 -21.21 14.70
CA GLY A 108 13.27 -20.66 15.83
C GLY A 108 13.72 -19.28 16.30
N THR A 109 14.55 -18.59 15.52
CA THR A 109 14.90 -17.19 15.79
C THR A 109 13.78 -16.28 15.31
N SER A 110 13.41 -15.30 16.13
CA SER A 110 12.49 -14.24 15.72
C SER A 110 13.03 -12.88 16.16
N ARG A 111 12.73 -11.86 15.37
CA ARG A 111 13.06 -10.47 15.70
C ARG A 111 11.91 -9.54 15.31
N VAL A 112 11.80 -8.45 16.04
CA VAL A 112 10.81 -7.40 15.82
C VAL A 112 11.56 -6.16 15.36
N ILE A 113 11.07 -5.55 14.29
CA ILE A 113 11.57 -4.28 13.76
C ILE A 113 10.40 -3.31 13.75
N THR A 114 10.57 -2.17 14.38
CA THR A 114 9.60 -1.07 14.31
C THR A 114 10.08 -0.05 13.29
N PRO A 115 9.51 0.00 12.08
CA PRO A 115 9.94 0.94 11.06
C PRO A 115 9.71 2.39 11.49
N GLY A 116 10.65 3.27 11.18
CA GLY A 116 10.49 4.71 11.39
C GLY A 116 10.80 5.22 12.79
N ILE A 117 11.27 4.38 13.70
CA ILE A 117 11.86 4.81 14.97
C ILE A 117 13.39 4.82 14.82
N GLU A 118 13.89 5.66 13.94
CA GLU A 118 15.23 6.20 14.06
C GLU A 118 15.06 7.60 14.71
N ASP A 119 15.32 7.65 16.02
CA ASP A 119 15.56 8.85 16.83
C ASP A 119 14.70 10.11 16.48
N GLY A 120 13.43 10.13 16.87
CA GLY A 120 12.64 11.34 16.78
C GLY A 120 11.17 11.12 17.11
N GLU A 121 10.68 11.87 18.03
CA GLU A 121 9.36 11.91 18.61
C GLU A 121 8.23 11.62 17.60
N ALA A 122 7.33 10.71 17.97
CA ALA A 122 6.07 10.49 17.26
C ALA A 122 5.24 11.79 17.30
N HIS A 123 5.25 12.53 16.21
CA HIS A 123 4.35 13.67 16.05
C HIS A 123 2.97 13.16 15.61
N GLU A 124 1.97 13.26 16.48
CA GLU A 124 0.56 13.16 16.08
C GLU A 124 0.28 14.26 15.06
N ASN A 125 0.16 13.92 13.79
CA ASN A 125 -0.42 14.83 12.82
C ASN A 125 -1.95 14.75 12.96
N GLY A 126 -2.63 15.89 12.97
CA GLY A 126 -4.06 16.00 13.19
C GLY A 126 -4.97 15.32 12.15
N LEU A 127 -4.42 14.45 11.30
CA LEU A 127 -5.13 13.69 10.26
C LEU A 127 -5.38 12.23 10.66
N GLY A 128 -4.95 11.79 11.87
CA GLY A 128 -5.13 10.40 12.31
C GLY A 128 -4.34 9.37 11.50
N LEU A 129 -3.45 9.83 10.63
CA LEU A 129 -2.52 8.97 9.91
C LEU A 129 -1.36 8.62 10.86
N PRO A 130 -0.78 7.41 10.75
CA PRO A 130 0.43 7.11 11.49
C PRO A 130 1.44 8.22 11.26
N SER A 131 2.07 8.72 12.32
CA SER A 131 3.17 9.68 12.21
C SER A 131 4.32 8.99 11.49
N SER A 132 4.22 8.88 10.18
CA SER A 132 5.29 8.32 9.40
C SER A 132 6.19 9.46 8.98
N SER A 133 7.45 9.36 9.32
CA SER A 133 8.53 10.06 8.63
C SER A 133 8.47 9.89 7.09
N GLY A 134 7.55 9.04 6.58
CA GLY A 134 7.32 8.76 5.18
C GLY A 134 7.02 10.01 4.36
N TYR A 135 6.01 10.80 4.72
CA TYR A 135 5.67 12.04 4.02
C TYR A 135 6.79 13.09 4.11
N GLU A 136 7.41 13.21 5.25
CA GLU A 136 8.54 14.12 5.44
C GLU A 136 9.73 13.68 4.57
N ASN A 137 10.04 12.39 4.52
CA ASN A 137 11.11 11.84 3.70
C ASN A 137 10.82 11.99 2.21
N GLU A 138 9.56 11.82 1.79
CA GLU A 138 9.12 12.04 0.42
C GLU A 138 9.35 13.51 0.00
N ILE A 139 8.88 14.46 0.81
CA ILE A 139 9.07 15.89 0.54
C ILE A 139 10.55 16.26 0.52
N LYS A 140 11.33 15.81 1.50
CA LYS A 140 12.78 16.06 1.56
C LYS A 140 13.49 15.52 0.32
N TYR A 141 13.16 14.30 -0.09
CA TYR A 141 13.71 13.67 -1.28
C TYR A 141 13.35 14.44 -2.55
N PHE A 142 12.10 14.81 -2.72
CA PHE A 142 11.65 15.59 -3.87
C PHE A 142 12.33 16.95 -3.96
N VAL A 143 12.38 17.70 -2.84
CA VAL A 143 13.07 18.99 -2.76
C VAL A 143 14.57 18.83 -3.09
N HIS A 144 15.24 17.80 -2.58
CA HIS A 144 16.63 17.52 -2.92
C HIS A 144 16.80 17.29 -4.43
N CYS A 145 15.96 16.47 -5.07
CA CYS A 145 16.03 16.24 -6.51
C CYS A 145 15.87 17.54 -7.31
N VAL A 146 14.96 18.44 -6.89
CA VAL A 146 14.75 19.74 -7.55
C VAL A 146 15.98 20.64 -7.40
N LEU A 147 16.53 20.75 -6.20
CA LEU A 147 17.70 21.61 -5.93
C LEU A 147 18.97 21.14 -6.66
N GLU A 148 19.14 19.82 -6.74
CA GLU A 148 20.32 19.23 -7.41
C GLU A 148 20.10 18.97 -8.91
N ASN A 149 18.91 19.35 -9.44
CA ASN A 149 18.53 19.09 -10.83
C ASN A 149 18.69 17.61 -11.22
N GLN A 150 18.28 16.70 -10.33
CA GLN A 150 18.35 15.25 -10.52
C GLN A 150 16.96 14.63 -10.73
N PRO A 151 16.84 13.53 -11.49
CA PRO A 151 15.58 12.83 -11.64
C PRO A 151 15.17 12.15 -10.34
N THR A 152 13.85 11.95 -10.16
CA THR A 152 13.26 11.22 -9.03
C THR A 152 13.42 9.69 -9.23
N SER A 153 14.62 9.17 -9.00
CA SER A 153 14.97 7.77 -9.30
C SER A 153 14.34 6.74 -8.35
N ARG A 154 13.83 7.17 -7.16
CA ARG A 154 13.15 6.27 -6.22
C ARG A 154 11.76 5.85 -6.67
N VAL A 155 11.16 6.60 -7.60
CA VAL A 155 9.87 6.27 -8.20
C VAL A 155 10.03 6.33 -9.72
N PRO A 156 10.54 5.26 -10.35
CA PRO A 156 10.78 5.23 -11.79
C PRO A 156 9.48 5.33 -12.59
N GLU A 157 9.50 6.08 -13.66
CA GLU A 157 8.31 6.28 -14.52
C GLU A 157 7.73 4.95 -15.05
N GLU A 158 8.59 3.99 -15.39
CA GLU A 158 8.16 2.68 -15.88
C GLU A 158 7.44 1.84 -14.82
N GLU A 159 7.81 2.01 -13.56
CA GLU A 159 7.14 1.39 -12.41
C GLU A 159 5.72 1.96 -12.26
N LEU A 160 5.57 3.28 -12.31
CA LEU A 160 4.27 3.94 -12.27
C LEU A 160 3.37 3.52 -13.45
N LYS A 161 3.92 3.41 -14.65
CA LYS A 161 3.18 2.92 -15.84
C LYS A 161 2.71 1.49 -15.63
N THR A 162 3.54 0.65 -15.03
CA THR A 162 3.20 -0.74 -14.69
C THR A 162 2.05 -0.80 -13.70
N VAL A 163 2.13 -0.04 -12.62
CA VAL A 163 1.05 0.08 -11.61
C VAL A 163 -0.27 0.50 -12.25
N LEU A 164 -0.25 1.57 -13.06
CA LEU A 164 -1.45 2.05 -13.75
C LEU A 164 -1.99 1.04 -14.77
N SER A 165 -1.12 0.29 -15.45
CA SER A 165 -1.53 -0.77 -16.36
C SER A 165 -2.23 -1.92 -15.65
N ILE A 166 -1.78 -2.27 -14.45
CA ILE A 166 -2.42 -3.29 -13.61
C ILE A 166 -3.78 -2.78 -13.13
N LEU A 167 -3.86 -1.57 -12.58
CA LEU A 167 -5.12 -0.97 -12.10
C LEU A 167 -6.23 -0.95 -13.15
N ARG A 168 -5.89 -0.71 -14.42
CA ARG A 168 -6.85 -0.70 -15.53
C ARG A 168 -7.43 -2.08 -15.87
N ARG A 169 -6.85 -3.14 -15.32
CA ARG A 169 -7.28 -4.54 -15.54
C ARG A 169 -8.16 -5.07 -14.41
N LEU A 170 -8.31 -4.31 -13.31
CA LEU A 170 -9.17 -4.60 -12.17
C LEU A 170 -10.61 -4.14 -12.39
#